data_97ca702bb2ae4d3ff871c7b7b9752bb2
#
_entry.id   97ca702bb2ae4d3ff871c7b7b9752bb2
#
_cell.length_a   1.000
_cell.length_b   1.000
_cell.length_c   1.000
_cell.angle_alpha   90.00
_cell.angle_beta   90.00
_cell.angle_gamma   90.00
#
_symmetry.space_group_name_H-M   'P 1'
#
loop_
_entity.id
_entity.type
_entity.pdbx_description
1 polymer ?
#
loop_
_entity_poly.entity_id
_entity_poly.type
_entity_poly.pdbx_seq_one_letter_code
_entity_poly.pdbx_strand_id
1 'polypeptide(L)'
;MIKYIYLKMTEKDILGKEKTILPSEEEIQQLFSKSKNLAIQSFSTISDPSKITPLTPEIMSRQATMNIGTIGHVAHGKTTLVRAISGIQTTKHKIEKERNITYYLGYANAKLYKCPKCPDLDAYKAYGSGMEDSPKCETCGEKLELLRHISFVDCPGHDILMATMLNGASVMDAALLLIASNMECPQPQTREHLAAVENMDLENIIIVQNKIDLIKEDAAKENYNQIKAFAKGTKAAKSPIIPISAQYKYNIEAVIYYLCNLPIPKRDFVSPPRFIVIRSFDINKPGTEAENLQGGVVGGTLVRGIIRLGEIVEIKPGIISKNEEGKYIVQNLYSRIVSLKTETNDLLYAVPGGLIGVGLKVDPFLTSKSKLNGRILGHPGKLPDIYASIVVKTHLMSRYVGTKGADKNSSHVGEIKFKEVLLINVGSTSIASEVVDISGENRDVVKFRLSPPACAEIGETVAFSRKLGHSWRLIGWGKVLEGGETI
;
A
#
# COMPACT_ATOMS: atom_id res chain seq x y z
N MET A 1 14.35 3.85 -34.61
CA MET A 1 13.03 4.16 -35.21
C MET A 1 11.87 3.72 -34.31
N ILE A 2 11.91 2.53 -33.69
CA ILE A 2 10.86 2.06 -32.76
C ILE A 2 10.75 2.94 -31.49
N LYS A 3 11.85 3.49 -30.98
CA LYS A 3 11.90 4.43 -29.84
C LYS A 3 11.09 5.73 -30.02
N TYR A 4 10.85 6.15 -31.28
CA TYR A 4 10.09 7.38 -31.60
C TYR A 4 8.60 7.16 -31.77
N ILE A 5 8.14 5.94 -32.03
CA ILE A 5 6.73 5.64 -32.30
C ILE A 5 5.92 5.60 -30.99
N TYR A 6 6.48 5.06 -29.89
CA TYR A 6 5.80 4.99 -28.60
C TYR A 6 5.77 6.33 -27.82
N LEU A 7 6.72 7.24 -28.12
CA LEU A 7 6.83 8.55 -27.43
C LEU A 7 5.92 9.64 -28.01
N LYS A 8 5.31 9.44 -29.17
CA LYS A 8 4.48 10.45 -29.86
C LYS A 8 3.01 10.06 -30.05
N MET A 9 2.56 8.95 -29.49
CA MET A 9 1.14 8.59 -29.57
C MET A 9 0.32 9.54 -28.68
N THR A 10 -0.43 10.43 -29.30
CA THR A 10 -1.38 11.30 -28.62
C THR A 10 -2.63 10.53 -28.21
N GLU A 11 -3.44 11.09 -27.30
CA GLU A 11 -4.75 10.53 -26.91
C GLU A 11 -5.59 10.14 -28.14
N LYS A 12 -5.63 10.96 -29.19
CA LYS A 12 -6.33 10.68 -30.44
C LYS A 12 -5.75 9.48 -31.22
N ASP A 13 -4.44 9.29 -31.17
CA ASP A 13 -3.78 8.18 -31.89
C ASP A 13 -4.06 6.83 -31.23
N ILE A 14 -4.20 6.79 -29.91
CA ILE A 14 -4.46 5.57 -29.15
C ILE A 14 -5.95 5.27 -29.11
N LEU A 15 -6.79 6.24 -28.79
CA LEU A 15 -8.25 6.08 -28.76
C LEU A 15 -8.86 5.87 -30.17
N GLY A 16 -8.17 6.32 -31.23
CA GLY A 16 -8.58 6.10 -32.62
C GLY A 16 -8.08 4.77 -33.23
N LYS A 17 -6.98 4.19 -32.75
CA LYS A 17 -6.34 3.01 -33.36
C LYS A 17 -6.33 1.76 -32.47
N GLU A 18 -6.31 1.92 -31.14
CA GLU A 18 -6.32 0.77 -30.22
C GLU A 18 -7.70 0.67 -29.53
N LYS A 19 -8.42 -0.40 -29.85
CA LYS A 19 -9.66 -0.77 -29.15
C LYS A 19 -9.32 -1.67 -27.95
N THR A 20 -10.13 -1.62 -26.90
CA THR A 20 -10.13 -2.64 -25.86
C THR A 20 -10.33 -4.00 -26.50
N ILE A 21 -9.39 -4.92 -26.31
CA ILE A 21 -9.45 -6.28 -26.84
C ILE A 21 -9.51 -7.21 -25.64
N LEU A 22 -10.71 -7.64 -25.31
CA LEU A 22 -10.92 -8.63 -24.26
C LEU A 22 -10.44 -10.00 -24.73
N PRO A 23 -9.85 -10.82 -23.86
CA PRO A 23 -9.39 -12.16 -24.20
C PRO A 23 -10.57 -13.06 -24.60
N SER A 24 -10.32 -13.97 -25.53
CA SER A 24 -11.28 -15.02 -25.93
C SER A 24 -11.44 -16.07 -24.81
N GLU A 25 -12.47 -16.89 -24.91
CA GLU A 25 -12.69 -18.00 -23.96
C GLU A 25 -11.52 -18.98 -23.92
N GLU A 26 -10.90 -19.26 -25.07
CA GLU A 26 -9.73 -20.11 -25.17
C GLU A 26 -8.52 -19.50 -24.46
N GLU A 27 -8.26 -18.21 -24.65
CA GLU A 27 -7.20 -17.48 -23.96
C GLU A 27 -7.43 -17.44 -22.45
N ILE A 28 -8.69 -17.29 -21.98
CA ILE A 28 -9.07 -17.36 -20.58
C ILE A 28 -8.78 -18.75 -19.99
N GLN A 29 -9.16 -19.82 -20.69
CA GLN A 29 -8.87 -21.18 -20.27
C GLN A 29 -7.35 -21.45 -20.19
N GLN A 30 -6.60 -20.95 -21.17
CA GLN A 30 -5.15 -21.06 -21.19
C GLN A 30 -4.51 -20.26 -20.01
N LEU A 31 -5.01 -19.05 -19.74
CA LEU A 31 -4.55 -18.22 -18.63
C LEU A 31 -4.63 -18.96 -17.28
N PHE A 32 -5.75 -19.67 -17.05
CA PHE A 32 -5.99 -20.37 -15.80
C PHE A 32 -5.54 -21.83 -15.76
N SER A 33 -5.00 -22.36 -16.86
CA SER A 33 -4.58 -23.76 -16.97
C SER A 33 -3.55 -24.19 -15.92
N LYS A 34 -2.69 -23.24 -15.48
CA LYS A 34 -1.62 -23.47 -14.49
C LYS A 34 -2.10 -23.47 -13.03
N SER A 35 -3.31 -23.00 -12.76
CA SER A 35 -3.85 -22.83 -11.40
C SER A 35 -5.24 -23.48 -11.27
N LYS A 36 -5.29 -24.79 -11.56
CA LYS A 36 -6.54 -25.57 -11.63
C LYS A 36 -7.34 -25.66 -10.33
N ASN A 37 -6.67 -25.46 -9.18
CA ASN A 37 -7.30 -25.59 -7.84
C ASN A 37 -7.84 -24.27 -7.29
N LEU A 38 -7.82 -23.20 -8.09
CA LEU A 38 -8.37 -21.90 -7.73
C LEU A 38 -9.64 -21.63 -8.57
N ALA A 39 -10.62 -20.94 -7.98
CA ALA A 39 -11.82 -20.54 -8.71
C ALA A 39 -11.44 -19.72 -9.96
N ILE A 40 -12.13 -19.99 -11.07
CA ILE A 40 -11.92 -19.32 -12.36
C ILE A 40 -12.71 -18.02 -12.36
N GLN A 41 -12.05 -16.91 -12.65
CA GLN A 41 -12.73 -15.63 -12.84
C GLN A 41 -13.47 -15.60 -14.17
N SER A 42 -14.66 -14.99 -14.18
CA SER A 42 -15.48 -14.79 -15.36
C SER A 42 -15.90 -13.32 -15.49
N PHE A 43 -15.97 -12.79 -16.71
CA PHE A 43 -16.52 -11.45 -16.94
C PHE A 43 -18.01 -11.33 -16.56
N SER A 44 -18.74 -12.45 -16.49
CA SER A 44 -20.12 -12.45 -16.00
C SER A 44 -20.23 -12.03 -14.53
N THR A 45 -19.23 -12.35 -13.69
CA THR A 45 -19.19 -11.96 -12.28
C THR A 45 -19.15 -10.43 -12.11
N ILE A 46 -18.45 -9.73 -13.01
CA ILE A 46 -18.31 -8.27 -12.97
C ILE A 46 -19.29 -7.53 -13.89
N SER A 47 -20.28 -8.23 -14.47
CA SER A 47 -21.31 -7.59 -15.30
C SER A 47 -22.19 -6.63 -14.49
N ASP A 48 -22.40 -6.91 -13.21
CA ASP A 48 -23.09 -6.04 -12.25
C ASP A 48 -22.16 -5.77 -11.03
N PRO A 49 -21.34 -4.71 -11.10
CA PRO A 49 -20.40 -4.39 -10.03
C PRO A 49 -21.05 -4.12 -8.66
N SER A 50 -22.35 -3.78 -8.64
CA SER A 50 -23.08 -3.50 -7.38
C SER A 50 -23.30 -4.74 -6.52
N LYS A 51 -23.24 -5.94 -7.11
CA LYS A 51 -23.42 -7.22 -6.42
C LYS A 51 -22.11 -7.83 -5.91
N ILE A 52 -20.99 -7.26 -6.29
CA ILE A 52 -19.67 -7.76 -5.90
C ILE A 52 -19.34 -7.35 -4.47
N THR A 53 -18.73 -8.25 -3.73
CA THR A 53 -18.20 -8.00 -2.38
C THR A 53 -16.74 -8.44 -2.28
N PRO A 54 -15.98 -7.94 -1.29
CA PRO A 54 -14.64 -8.44 -1.02
C PRO A 54 -14.55 -9.95 -0.72
N LEU A 55 -15.67 -10.59 -0.40
CA LEU A 55 -15.79 -12.02 -0.11
C LEU A 55 -16.30 -12.83 -1.29
N THR A 56 -16.51 -12.24 -2.48
CA THR A 56 -16.91 -12.99 -3.67
C THR A 56 -15.89 -14.10 -3.95
N PRO A 57 -16.30 -15.38 -4.05
CA PRO A 57 -15.40 -16.54 -4.10
C PRO A 57 -14.34 -16.45 -5.20
N GLU A 58 -14.72 -16.08 -6.42
CA GLU A 58 -13.82 -15.95 -7.56
C GLU A 58 -12.74 -14.87 -7.36
N ILE A 59 -13.05 -13.82 -6.58
CA ILE A 59 -12.12 -12.76 -6.23
C ILE A 59 -11.19 -13.24 -5.11
N MET A 60 -11.79 -13.69 -4.01
CA MET A 60 -11.04 -14.09 -2.81
C MET A 60 -10.11 -15.28 -3.08
N SER A 61 -10.46 -16.16 -4.01
CA SER A 61 -9.62 -17.26 -4.45
C SER A 61 -8.29 -16.79 -5.05
N ARG A 62 -8.27 -15.68 -5.78
CA ARG A 62 -7.10 -15.27 -6.57
C ARG A 62 -6.44 -13.99 -6.11
N GLN A 63 -7.20 -13.07 -5.52
CA GLN A 63 -6.74 -11.74 -5.14
C GLN A 63 -7.03 -11.46 -3.68
N ALA A 64 -6.06 -10.88 -2.98
CA ALA A 64 -6.29 -10.29 -1.66
C ALA A 64 -7.21 -9.08 -1.77
N THR A 65 -8.16 -8.96 -0.84
CA THR A 65 -9.17 -7.89 -0.83
C THR A 65 -9.01 -6.94 0.36
N MET A 66 -8.05 -7.21 1.25
CA MET A 66 -7.74 -6.41 2.44
C MET A 66 -6.23 -6.22 2.57
N ASN A 67 -5.81 -4.98 2.84
CA ASN A 67 -4.41 -4.62 3.06
C ASN A 67 -4.12 -4.46 4.55
N ILE A 68 -3.19 -5.23 5.07
CA ILE A 68 -2.76 -5.21 6.47
C ILE A 68 -1.35 -4.64 6.56
N GLY A 69 -1.19 -3.47 7.17
CA GLY A 69 0.12 -2.89 7.41
C GLY A 69 0.81 -3.47 8.63
N THR A 70 2.11 -3.74 8.55
CA THR A 70 2.91 -4.00 9.75
C THR A 70 3.70 -2.76 10.14
N ILE A 71 3.46 -2.25 11.34
CA ILE A 71 4.06 -1.02 11.87
C ILE A 71 4.75 -1.28 13.20
N GLY A 72 5.62 -0.39 13.60
CA GLY A 72 6.38 -0.52 14.87
C GLY A 72 7.89 -0.28 14.67
N HIS A 73 8.63 -0.30 15.76
CA HIS A 73 10.05 0.00 15.80
C HIS A 73 10.90 -0.99 14.97
N VAL A 74 12.14 -0.60 14.65
CA VAL A 74 13.14 -1.49 14.04
C VAL A 74 13.36 -2.72 14.92
N ALA A 75 13.55 -3.88 14.28
CA ALA A 75 13.79 -5.16 14.94
C ALA A 75 12.67 -5.68 15.87
N HIS A 76 11.46 -5.09 15.86
CA HIS A 76 10.31 -5.64 16.61
C HIS A 76 9.70 -6.91 15.98
N GLY A 77 10.20 -7.35 14.79
CA GLY A 77 9.84 -8.61 14.17
C GLY A 77 8.69 -8.52 13.15
N LYS A 78 8.46 -7.35 12.55
CA LYS A 78 7.44 -7.14 11.50
C LYS A 78 7.56 -8.15 10.37
N THR A 79 8.69 -8.15 9.69
CA THR A 79 8.99 -9.09 8.59
C THR A 79 8.93 -10.57 9.01
N THR A 80 9.33 -10.88 10.25
CA THR A 80 9.27 -12.24 10.78
C THR A 80 7.82 -12.71 10.96
N LEU A 81 6.93 -11.83 11.45
CA LEU A 81 5.51 -12.13 11.58
C LEU A 81 4.86 -12.34 10.20
N VAL A 82 5.13 -11.44 9.24
CA VAL A 82 4.63 -11.60 7.87
C VAL A 82 5.05 -12.94 7.28
N ARG A 83 6.34 -13.31 7.45
CA ARG A 83 6.83 -14.62 7.02
C ARG A 83 6.17 -15.79 7.76
N ALA A 84 5.90 -15.66 9.07
CA ALA A 84 5.28 -16.71 9.85
C ALA A 84 3.85 -17.03 9.37
N ILE A 85 3.11 -16.01 8.90
CA ILE A 85 1.72 -16.14 8.42
C ILE A 85 1.68 -16.51 6.93
N SER A 86 2.44 -15.80 6.07
CA SER A 86 2.36 -15.95 4.61
C SER A 86 3.31 -17.01 4.03
N GLY A 87 4.35 -17.39 4.78
CA GLY A 87 5.45 -18.19 4.27
C GLY A 87 6.46 -17.44 3.41
N ILE A 88 6.23 -16.14 3.13
CA ILE A 88 7.01 -15.34 2.17
C ILE A 88 7.98 -14.42 2.91
N GLN A 89 9.25 -14.41 2.47
CA GLN A 89 10.24 -13.45 2.92
C GLN A 89 10.11 -12.16 2.11
N THR A 90 9.74 -11.05 2.78
CA THR A 90 9.52 -9.74 2.14
C THR A 90 10.81 -8.99 1.84
N THR A 91 11.89 -9.22 2.59
CA THR A 91 13.23 -8.65 2.35
C THR A 91 13.91 -9.36 1.20
N LYS A 92 13.95 -8.73 0.03
CA LYS A 92 14.50 -9.33 -1.21
C LYS A 92 15.87 -8.79 -1.58
N HIS A 93 16.18 -7.53 -1.21
CA HIS A 93 17.43 -6.87 -1.58
C HIS A 93 18.60 -7.33 -0.72
N LYS A 94 19.79 -7.44 -1.35
CA LYS A 94 21.02 -7.87 -0.66
C LYS A 94 21.34 -6.98 0.54
N ILE A 95 21.22 -5.67 0.38
CA ILE A 95 21.47 -4.68 1.44
C ILE A 95 20.52 -4.86 2.63
N GLU A 96 19.24 -5.18 2.38
CA GLU A 96 18.26 -5.44 3.45
C GLU A 96 18.62 -6.70 4.24
N LYS A 97 19.09 -7.76 3.54
CA LYS A 97 19.52 -9.01 4.18
C LYS A 97 20.79 -8.84 5.00
N GLU A 98 21.79 -8.11 4.47
CA GLU A 98 23.05 -7.85 5.14
C GLU A 98 22.88 -6.99 6.41
N ARG A 99 22.00 -6.00 6.37
CA ARG A 99 21.74 -5.09 7.49
C ARG A 99 20.58 -5.51 8.38
N ASN A 100 19.85 -6.53 7.99
CA ASN A 100 18.62 -7.00 8.65
C ASN A 100 17.60 -5.89 8.91
N ILE A 101 17.44 -4.98 7.94
CA ILE A 101 16.55 -3.81 7.99
C ILE A 101 15.74 -3.76 6.70
N THR A 102 14.44 -3.47 6.81
CA THR A 102 13.55 -3.23 5.67
C THR A 102 13.72 -1.78 5.20
N TYR A 103 14.12 -1.57 3.96
CA TYR A 103 14.25 -0.25 3.32
C TYR A 103 13.08 0.07 2.41
N TYR A 104 12.55 -0.95 1.74
CA TYR A 104 11.45 -0.81 0.79
C TYR A 104 10.20 -1.45 1.37
N LEU A 105 9.02 -0.97 0.95
CA LEU A 105 7.78 -1.65 1.29
C LEU A 105 7.83 -3.09 0.81
N GLY A 106 7.77 -4.04 1.74
CA GLY A 106 7.66 -5.46 1.45
C GLY A 106 6.20 -5.85 1.26
N TYR A 107 5.95 -6.86 0.45
CA TYR A 107 4.59 -7.35 0.21
C TYR A 107 4.55 -8.86 0.24
N ALA A 108 3.50 -9.38 0.87
CA ALA A 108 3.22 -10.80 0.91
C ALA A 108 1.71 -11.02 1.08
N ASN A 109 1.16 -11.98 0.35
CA ASN A 109 -0.26 -12.32 0.48
C ASN A 109 -0.44 -13.61 1.26
N ALA A 110 -1.55 -13.72 1.97
CA ALA A 110 -1.93 -14.91 2.70
C ALA A 110 -3.43 -15.17 2.62
N LYS A 111 -3.79 -16.42 2.48
CA LYS A 111 -5.15 -16.93 2.62
C LYS A 111 -5.35 -17.42 4.05
N LEU A 112 -6.42 -16.99 4.68
CA LEU A 112 -6.80 -17.34 6.05
C LEU A 112 -7.99 -18.30 6.03
N TYR A 113 -7.84 -19.40 6.73
CA TYR A 113 -8.80 -20.50 6.72
C TYR A 113 -9.28 -20.83 8.12
N LYS A 114 -10.45 -21.48 8.18
CA LYS A 114 -10.99 -22.07 9.40
C LYS A 114 -11.28 -23.55 9.18
N CYS A 115 -10.87 -24.35 10.13
CA CYS A 115 -11.26 -25.76 10.20
C CYS A 115 -12.62 -25.88 10.90
N PRO A 116 -13.61 -26.57 10.34
CA PRO A 116 -14.91 -26.74 10.99
C PRO A 116 -14.89 -27.70 12.20
N LYS A 117 -13.87 -28.56 12.33
CA LYS A 117 -13.78 -29.57 13.38
C LYS A 117 -12.76 -29.28 14.48
N CYS A 118 -11.71 -28.51 14.20
CA CYS A 118 -10.72 -28.19 15.22
C CYS A 118 -11.30 -27.19 16.24
N PRO A 119 -10.96 -27.32 17.54
CA PRO A 119 -11.48 -26.44 18.57
C PRO A 119 -10.77 -25.08 18.60
N ASP A 120 -11.45 -24.05 19.09
CA ASP A 120 -10.92 -22.76 19.48
C ASP A 120 -9.95 -22.12 18.45
N LEU A 121 -8.78 -21.68 18.89
CA LEU A 121 -7.77 -21.04 18.05
C LEU A 121 -7.09 -22.01 17.07
N ASP A 122 -7.00 -23.29 17.40
CA ASP A 122 -6.41 -24.32 16.54
C ASP A 122 -7.17 -24.50 15.23
N ALA A 123 -8.40 -24.02 15.17
CA ALA A 123 -9.20 -24.01 13.95
C ALA A 123 -8.64 -23.07 12.88
N TYR A 124 -7.86 -22.03 13.24
CA TYR A 124 -7.42 -20.98 12.33
C TYR A 124 -6.05 -21.29 11.74
N LYS A 125 -5.97 -21.28 10.41
CA LYS A 125 -4.76 -21.59 9.65
C LYS A 125 -4.50 -20.52 8.60
N ALA A 126 -3.24 -20.34 8.21
CA ALA A 126 -2.86 -19.42 7.15
C ALA A 126 -1.87 -20.08 6.20
N TYR A 127 -2.03 -19.82 4.91
CA TYR A 127 -1.16 -20.30 3.84
C TYR A 127 -0.91 -19.21 2.82
N GLY A 128 0.09 -19.39 1.95
CA GLY A 128 0.39 -18.47 0.87
C GLY A 128 -0.75 -18.36 -0.16
N SER A 129 -0.74 -17.28 -0.91
CA SER A 129 -1.79 -16.89 -1.89
C SER A 129 -2.10 -17.95 -2.95
N GLY A 130 -1.12 -18.79 -3.32
CA GLY A 130 -1.30 -19.87 -4.31
C GLY A 130 -1.95 -21.14 -3.78
N MET A 131 -2.26 -21.21 -2.47
CA MET A 131 -2.93 -22.36 -1.88
C MET A 131 -4.35 -22.52 -2.44
N GLU A 132 -4.79 -23.78 -2.63
CA GLU A 132 -6.15 -24.09 -3.06
C GLU A 132 -7.21 -23.54 -2.11
N ASP A 133 -8.47 -23.43 -2.58
CA ASP A 133 -9.53 -22.78 -1.80
C ASP A 133 -10.03 -23.61 -0.62
N SER A 134 -9.85 -24.92 -0.65
CA SER A 134 -10.29 -25.85 0.42
C SER A 134 -9.24 -26.93 0.70
N PRO A 135 -8.05 -26.57 1.20
CA PRO A 135 -7.01 -27.54 1.55
C PRO A 135 -7.44 -28.41 2.73
N LYS A 136 -6.82 -29.56 2.89
CA LYS A 136 -7.05 -30.42 4.05
C LYS A 136 -6.35 -29.88 5.29
N CYS A 137 -7.03 -29.91 6.41
CA CYS A 137 -6.46 -29.56 7.70
C CYS A 137 -5.38 -30.58 8.09
N GLU A 138 -4.19 -30.10 8.44
CA GLU A 138 -3.06 -30.94 8.85
C GLU A 138 -3.34 -31.71 10.15
N THR A 139 -4.24 -31.19 11.00
CA THR A 139 -4.55 -31.77 12.32
C THR A 139 -5.62 -32.86 12.23
N CYS A 140 -6.72 -32.61 11.51
CA CYS A 140 -7.87 -33.52 11.52
C CYS A 140 -8.25 -34.07 10.12
N GLY A 141 -7.56 -33.63 9.05
CA GLY A 141 -7.81 -34.08 7.68
C GLY A 141 -9.07 -33.51 7.03
N GLU A 142 -9.88 -32.71 7.75
CA GLU A 142 -11.09 -32.07 7.22
C GLU A 142 -10.75 -30.95 6.23
N LYS A 143 -11.66 -30.64 5.31
CA LYS A 143 -11.49 -29.51 4.39
C LYS A 143 -11.60 -28.19 5.13
N LEU A 144 -10.64 -27.30 4.90
CA LEU A 144 -10.65 -25.95 5.43
C LEU A 144 -11.56 -25.04 4.62
N GLU A 145 -12.20 -24.10 5.29
CA GLU A 145 -13.00 -23.03 4.70
C GLU A 145 -12.13 -21.77 4.55
N LEU A 146 -12.06 -21.21 3.34
CA LEU A 146 -11.38 -19.95 3.07
C LEU A 146 -12.20 -18.78 3.59
N LEU A 147 -11.71 -18.07 4.61
CA LEU A 147 -12.41 -16.92 5.21
C LEU A 147 -11.97 -15.58 4.65
N ARG A 148 -10.68 -15.41 4.39
CA ARG A 148 -10.07 -14.13 3.95
C ARG A 148 -8.88 -14.38 3.05
N HIS A 149 -8.67 -13.45 2.12
CA HIS A 149 -7.41 -13.32 1.40
C HIS A 149 -6.87 -11.92 1.67
N ILE A 150 -5.75 -11.83 2.36
CA ILE A 150 -5.15 -10.58 2.83
C ILE A 150 -3.81 -10.33 2.16
N SER A 151 -3.45 -9.06 2.05
CA SER A 151 -2.14 -8.61 1.58
C SER A 151 -1.43 -7.87 2.70
N PHE A 152 -0.26 -8.32 3.10
CA PHE A 152 0.59 -7.62 4.04
C PHE A 152 1.41 -6.55 3.34
N VAL A 153 1.43 -5.36 3.94
CA VAL A 153 2.32 -4.24 3.60
C VAL A 153 3.36 -4.14 4.71
N ASP A 154 4.55 -4.70 4.48
CA ASP A 154 5.63 -4.72 5.46
C ASP A 154 6.41 -3.41 5.42
N CYS A 155 6.13 -2.54 6.39
CA CYS A 155 6.68 -1.19 6.45
C CYS A 155 8.08 -1.15 7.07
N PRO A 156 8.98 -0.29 6.55
CA PRO A 156 10.25 -0.02 7.19
C PRO A 156 10.04 0.59 8.59
N GLY A 157 10.87 0.19 9.54
CA GLY A 157 10.79 0.67 10.93
C GLY A 157 11.71 1.84 11.24
N HIS A 158 12.58 2.25 10.30
CA HIS A 158 13.60 3.27 10.53
C HIS A 158 13.04 4.68 10.27
N ASP A 159 13.39 5.64 11.13
CA ASP A 159 12.90 7.02 11.08
C ASP A 159 13.21 7.76 9.76
N ILE A 160 14.36 7.47 9.15
CA ILE A 160 14.74 8.05 7.84
C ILE A 160 13.75 7.62 6.73
N LEU A 161 13.06 6.48 6.91
CA LEU A 161 12.13 5.90 5.94
C LEU A 161 10.66 6.21 6.24
N MET A 162 10.40 7.23 7.08
CA MET A 162 9.03 7.62 7.46
C MET A 162 8.15 7.96 6.25
N ALA A 163 8.70 8.64 5.24
CA ALA A 163 7.97 8.92 4.00
C ALA A 163 7.54 7.64 3.27
N THR A 164 8.39 6.61 3.25
CA THR A 164 8.06 5.30 2.68
C THR A 164 6.94 4.61 3.47
N MET A 165 6.97 4.73 4.80
CA MET A 165 5.91 4.20 5.68
C MET A 165 4.59 4.92 5.43
N LEU A 166 4.59 6.25 5.31
CA LEU A 166 3.38 7.03 5.01
C LEU A 166 2.78 6.67 3.66
N ASN A 167 3.61 6.45 2.64
CA ASN A 167 3.15 5.96 1.35
C ASN A 167 2.48 4.57 1.46
N GLY A 168 3.02 3.69 2.30
CA GLY A 168 2.42 2.39 2.60
C GLY A 168 1.11 2.53 3.38
N ALA A 169 1.07 3.42 4.38
CA ALA A 169 -0.11 3.63 5.23
C ALA A 169 -1.34 4.09 4.43
N SER A 170 -1.14 4.84 3.33
CA SER A 170 -2.22 5.33 2.47
C SER A 170 -3.08 4.23 1.82
N VAL A 171 -2.59 2.99 1.81
CA VAL A 171 -3.28 1.86 1.16
C VAL A 171 -3.73 0.78 2.16
N MET A 172 -3.57 1.01 3.47
CA MET A 172 -3.90 0.05 4.52
C MET A 172 -5.36 0.13 4.95
N ASP A 173 -5.95 -1.03 5.23
CA ASP A 173 -7.30 -1.16 5.83
C ASP A 173 -7.22 -1.45 7.33
N ALA A 174 -6.13 -2.07 7.77
CA ALA A 174 -5.84 -2.35 9.17
C ALA A 174 -4.32 -2.37 9.40
N ALA A 175 -3.90 -2.26 10.66
CA ALA A 175 -2.49 -2.33 11.03
C ALA A 175 -2.23 -3.33 12.15
N LEU A 176 -1.12 -4.07 12.03
CA LEU A 176 -0.50 -4.82 13.12
C LEU A 176 0.60 -3.95 13.73
N LEU A 177 0.40 -3.48 14.95
CA LEU A 177 1.41 -2.73 15.71
C LEU A 177 2.26 -3.70 16.52
N LEU A 178 3.50 -3.95 16.06
CA LEU A 178 4.41 -4.87 16.72
C LEU A 178 5.25 -4.15 17.78
N ILE A 179 5.27 -4.74 18.98
CA ILE A 179 6.05 -4.29 20.12
C ILE A 179 6.85 -5.48 20.65
N ALA A 180 8.18 -5.33 20.69
CA ALA A 180 9.03 -6.38 21.25
C ALA A 180 8.96 -6.37 22.77
N SER A 181 8.67 -7.52 23.37
CA SER A 181 8.47 -7.66 24.83
C SER A 181 9.75 -7.48 25.66
N ASN A 182 10.92 -7.65 25.02
CA ASN A 182 12.25 -7.47 25.64
C ASN A 182 12.76 -6.01 25.62
N MET A 183 11.89 -5.07 25.25
CA MET A 183 12.19 -3.64 25.17
C MET A 183 11.11 -2.84 25.89
N GLU A 184 11.49 -1.69 26.46
CA GLU A 184 10.51 -0.75 27.03
C GLU A 184 9.52 -0.25 25.98
N CYS A 185 8.26 -0.11 26.37
CA CYS A 185 7.21 0.43 25.52
C CYS A 185 6.76 1.81 26.03
N PRO A 186 6.62 2.80 25.11
CA PRO A 186 6.84 2.76 23.68
C PRO A 186 8.25 3.19 23.24
N GLN A 187 8.76 2.57 22.19
CA GLN A 187 9.95 3.06 21.48
C GLN A 187 9.61 4.29 20.59
N PRO A 188 10.59 5.13 20.21
CA PRO A 188 10.33 6.35 19.42
C PRO A 188 9.56 6.11 18.13
N GLN A 189 10.00 5.18 17.27
CA GLN A 189 9.30 4.91 16.00
C GLN A 189 7.94 4.23 16.23
N THR A 190 7.73 3.52 17.33
CA THR A 190 6.40 2.98 17.68
C THR A 190 5.38 4.10 17.87
N ARG A 191 5.79 5.19 18.52
CA ARG A 191 4.96 6.40 18.69
C ARG A 191 4.67 7.09 17.37
N GLU A 192 5.71 7.26 16.53
CA GLU A 192 5.59 7.90 15.21
C GLU A 192 4.65 7.14 14.30
N HIS A 193 4.80 5.81 14.23
CA HIS A 193 3.98 4.97 13.39
C HIS A 193 2.52 4.95 13.84
N LEU A 194 2.27 4.87 15.14
CA LEU A 194 0.89 4.94 15.65
C LEU A 194 0.25 6.30 15.34
N ALA A 195 0.95 7.40 15.58
CA ALA A 195 0.46 8.73 15.25
C ALA A 195 0.19 8.90 13.74
N ALA A 196 1.04 8.33 12.88
CA ALA A 196 0.84 8.38 11.44
C ALA A 196 -0.43 7.65 10.98
N VAL A 197 -0.69 6.44 11.47
CA VAL A 197 -1.89 5.69 11.08
C VAL A 197 -3.17 6.29 11.70
N GLU A 198 -3.07 6.91 12.87
CA GLU A 198 -4.18 7.68 13.46
C GLU A 198 -4.56 8.89 12.62
N ASN A 199 -3.55 9.61 12.11
CA ASN A 199 -3.75 10.79 11.26
C ASN A 199 -4.30 10.42 9.88
N MET A 200 -4.06 9.20 9.42
CA MET A 200 -4.62 8.67 8.17
C MET A 200 -6.00 7.99 8.36
N ASP A 201 -6.60 8.18 9.52
CA ASP A 201 -7.94 7.70 9.89
C ASP A 201 -8.09 6.17 9.89
N LEU A 202 -6.99 5.45 10.13
CA LEU A 202 -7.01 4.01 10.26
C LEU A 202 -7.59 3.59 11.62
N GLU A 203 -8.72 2.90 11.62
CA GLU A 203 -9.45 2.53 12.85
C GLU A 203 -9.09 1.13 13.36
N ASN A 204 -8.76 0.22 12.44
CA ASN A 204 -8.54 -1.18 12.77
C ASN A 204 -7.07 -1.45 13.11
N ILE A 205 -6.76 -1.51 14.40
CA ILE A 205 -5.39 -1.77 14.89
C ILE A 205 -5.42 -3.01 15.79
N ILE A 206 -4.46 -3.91 15.58
CA ILE A 206 -4.19 -5.07 16.44
C ILE A 206 -2.78 -4.89 17.00
N ILE A 207 -2.61 -4.96 18.31
CA ILE A 207 -1.31 -4.86 18.96
C ILE A 207 -0.75 -6.26 19.14
N VAL A 208 0.49 -6.45 18.71
CA VAL A 208 1.19 -7.74 18.79
C VAL A 208 2.39 -7.59 19.70
N GLN A 209 2.33 -8.19 20.89
CA GLN A 209 3.46 -8.31 21.83
C GLN A 209 4.34 -9.47 21.40
N ASN A 210 5.41 -9.16 20.66
CA ASN A 210 6.27 -10.17 20.05
C ASN A 210 7.52 -10.46 20.90
N LYS A 211 8.20 -11.59 20.61
CA LYS A 211 9.43 -12.05 21.26
C LYS A 211 9.25 -12.44 22.74
N ILE A 212 8.09 -12.95 23.12
CA ILE A 212 7.84 -13.41 24.49
C ILE A 212 8.77 -14.54 24.91
N ASP A 213 9.37 -15.24 23.96
CA ASP A 213 10.37 -16.29 24.15
C ASP A 213 11.69 -15.77 24.76
N LEU A 214 11.95 -14.47 24.72
CA LEU A 214 13.19 -13.86 25.23
C LEU A 214 13.09 -13.39 26.68
N ILE A 215 11.93 -13.44 27.30
CA ILE A 215 11.67 -12.88 28.64
C ILE A 215 10.88 -13.83 29.52
N LYS A 216 10.96 -13.59 30.84
CA LYS A 216 10.14 -14.32 31.82
C LYS A 216 8.72 -13.75 31.88
N GLU A 217 7.80 -14.53 32.44
CA GLU A 217 6.37 -14.21 32.53
C GLU A 217 6.09 -12.86 33.21
N ASP A 218 6.78 -12.56 34.32
CA ASP A 218 6.58 -11.29 35.04
C ASP A 218 6.98 -10.08 34.21
N ALA A 219 8.11 -10.17 33.49
CA ALA A 219 8.54 -9.13 32.56
C ALA A 219 7.58 -8.97 31.37
N ALA A 220 6.98 -10.07 30.90
CA ALA A 220 5.96 -10.04 29.86
C ALA A 220 4.70 -9.32 30.33
N LYS A 221 4.25 -9.56 31.57
CA LYS A 221 3.11 -8.86 32.20
C LYS A 221 3.38 -7.39 32.40
N GLU A 222 4.58 -7.03 32.84
CA GLU A 222 4.99 -5.63 32.99
C GLU A 222 4.97 -4.90 31.64
N ASN A 223 5.60 -5.48 30.63
CA ASN A 223 5.57 -4.93 29.26
C ASN A 223 4.14 -4.83 28.73
N TYR A 224 3.26 -5.80 28.97
CA TYR A 224 1.84 -5.73 28.63
C TYR A 224 1.16 -4.49 29.26
N ASN A 225 1.45 -4.21 30.54
CA ASN A 225 0.91 -3.04 31.23
C ASN A 225 1.44 -1.73 30.63
N GLN A 226 2.71 -1.67 30.23
CA GLN A 226 3.29 -0.54 29.49
C GLN A 226 2.60 -0.32 28.17
N ILE A 227 2.35 -1.41 27.39
CA ILE A 227 1.61 -1.34 26.11
C ILE A 227 0.20 -0.80 26.34
N LYS A 228 -0.52 -1.30 27.35
CA LYS A 228 -1.87 -0.85 27.70
C LYS A 228 -1.91 0.63 28.11
N ALA A 229 -0.91 1.08 28.86
CA ALA A 229 -0.77 2.48 29.26
C ALA A 229 -0.47 3.38 28.05
N PHE A 230 0.40 2.91 27.13
CA PHE A 230 0.73 3.62 25.90
C PHE A 230 -0.47 3.75 24.95
N ALA A 231 -1.25 2.68 24.79
CA ALA A 231 -2.42 2.68 23.91
C ALA A 231 -3.57 3.56 24.47
N LYS A 232 -3.60 3.85 25.78
CA LYS A 232 -4.63 4.64 26.41
C LYS A 232 -4.67 6.07 25.83
N GLY A 233 -5.82 6.50 25.36
CA GLY A 233 -6.01 7.81 24.73
C GLY A 233 -5.71 7.87 23.24
N THR A 234 -5.38 6.73 22.64
CA THR A 234 -5.17 6.57 21.18
C THR A 234 -6.30 5.75 20.56
N LYS A 235 -6.37 5.69 19.22
CA LYS A 235 -7.29 4.80 18.50
C LYS A 235 -7.05 3.31 18.84
N ALA A 236 -5.85 2.97 19.27
CA ALA A 236 -5.48 1.61 19.69
C ALA A 236 -5.94 1.24 21.12
N ALA A 237 -6.63 2.13 21.84
CA ALA A 237 -7.02 1.90 23.25
C ALA A 237 -7.90 0.65 23.49
N LYS A 238 -8.68 0.28 22.49
CA LYS A 238 -9.57 -0.91 22.51
C LYS A 238 -9.01 -2.09 21.72
N SER A 239 -7.81 -1.96 21.15
CA SER A 239 -7.19 -3.01 20.36
C SER A 239 -6.81 -4.20 21.21
N PRO A 240 -6.98 -5.44 20.71
CA PRO A 240 -6.46 -6.62 21.38
C PRO A 240 -4.92 -6.55 21.45
N ILE A 241 -4.34 -7.03 22.54
CA ILE A 241 -2.90 -7.17 22.72
C ILE A 241 -2.60 -8.66 22.74
N ILE A 242 -1.92 -9.17 21.72
CA ILE A 242 -1.70 -10.60 21.50
C ILE A 242 -0.23 -10.95 21.76
N PRO A 243 0.10 -11.72 22.80
CA PRO A 243 1.46 -12.16 23.04
C PRO A 243 1.84 -13.31 22.08
N ILE A 244 2.94 -13.16 21.36
CA ILE A 244 3.43 -14.14 20.38
C ILE A 244 4.95 -14.32 20.42
N SER A 245 5.40 -15.43 19.84
CA SER A 245 6.74 -15.56 19.30
C SER A 245 6.66 -15.84 17.81
N ALA A 246 6.92 -14.81 16.99
CA ALA A 246 6.90 -14.93 15.53
C ALA A 246 7.99 -15.89 15.01
N GLN A 247 9.14 -15.95 15.70
CA GLN A 247 10.26 -16.82 15.35
C GLN A 247 9.90 -18.32 15.52
N TYR A 248 9.22 -18.65 16.60
CA TYR A 248 8.81 -20.04 16.92
C TYR A 248 7.38 -20.34 16.47
N LYS A 249 6.71 -19.39 15.80
CA LYS A 249 5.31 -19.49 15.39
C LYS A 249 4.34 -19.78 16.55
N TYR A 250 4.69 -19.33 17.76
CA TYR A 250 3.84 -19.52 18.93
C TYR A 250 2.72 -18.50 18.96
N ASN A 251 1.48 -18.95 19.16
CA ASN A 251 0.25 -18.17 19.27
C ASN A 251 -0.07 -17.32 18.02
N ILE A 252 0.39 -17.77 16.84
CA ILE A 252 0.09 -17.09 15.54
C ILE A 252 -1.38 -17.28 15.18
N GLU A 253 -2.00 -18.41 15.59
CA GLU A 253 -3.41 -18.72 15.39
C GLU A 253 -4.32 -17.64 15.99
N ALA A 254 -3.94 -17.06 17.15
CA ALA A 254 -4.66 -15.95 17.75
C ALA A 254 -4.61 -14.69 16.85
N VAL A 255 -3.47 -14.40 16.24
CA VAL A 255 -3.37 -13.27 15.28
C VAL A 255 -4.27 -13.54 14.07
N ILE A 256 -4.25 -14.76 13.53
CA ILE A 256 -5.09 -15.16 12.39
C ILE A 256 -6.58 -15.02 12.76
N TYR A 257 -6.98 -15.48 13.95
CA TYR A 257 -8.34 -15.31 14.46
C TYR A 257 -8.80 -13.85 14.42
N TYR A 258 -8.00 -12.93 14.97
CA TYR A 258 -8.35 -11.50 14.97
C TYR A 258 -8.37 -10.91 13.56
N LEU A 259 -7.45 -11.30 12.68
CA LEU A 259 -7.46 -10.90 11.27
C LEU A 259 -8.71 -11.38 10.52
N CYS A 260 -9.17 -12.60 10.78
CA CYS A 260 -10.42 -13.12 10.21
C CYS A 260 -11.66 -12.37 10.69
N ASN A 261 -11.63 -11.83 11.91
CA ASN A 261 -12.75 -11.11 12.53
C ASN A 261 -12.71 -9.59 12.31
N LEU A 262 -11.71 -9.06 11.58
CA LEU A 262 -11.73 -7.65 11.18
C LEU A 262 -12.96 -7.31 10.33
N PRO A 263 -13.49 -6.07 10.43
CA PRO A 263 -14.56 -5.63 9.55
C PRO A 263 -14.17 -5.77 8.09
N ILE A 264 -15.12 -6.13 7.24
CA ILE A 264 -14.90 -6.19 5.79
C ILE A 264 -14.74 -4.76 5.28
N PRO A 265 -13.64 -4.43 4.56
CA PRO A 265 -13.47 -3.09 4.01
C PRO A 265 -14.60 -2.76 3.04
N LYS A 266 -15.16 -1.55 3.18
CA LYS A 266 -16.09 -1.04 2.18
C LYS A 266 -15.32 -0.70 0.91
N ARG A 267 -15.68 -1.31 -0.21
CA ARG A 267 -15.03 -1.11 -1.51
C ARG A 267 -16.01 -0.54 -2.51
N ASP A 268 -15.55 0.42 -3.28
CA ASP A 268 -16.28 0.98 -4.41
C ASP A 268 -15.87 0.23 -5.68
N PHE A 269 -16.73 -0.66 -6.16
CA PHE A 269 -16.52 -1.42 -7.38
C PHE A 269 -17.13 -0.73 -8.61
N VAL A 270 -17.95 0.30 -8.41
CA VAL A 270 -18.78 0.92 -9.47
C VAL A 270 -18.10 2.12 -10.10
N SER A 271 -17.45 2.95 -9.31
CA SER A 271 -16.78 4.17 -9.82
C SER A 271 -15.66 3.85 -10.81
N PRO A 272 -15.29 4.80 -11.67
CA PRO A 272 -14.13 4.65 -12.55
C PRO A 272 -12.87 4.23 -11.80
N PRO A 273 -12.06 3.30 -12.33
CA PRO A 273 -10.94 2.72 -11.63
C PRO A 273 -9.87 3.77 -11.31
N ARG A 274 -9.34 3.71 -10.09
CA ARG A 274 -8.19 4.46 -9.61
C ARG A 274 -7.18 3.50 -9.00
N PHE A 275 -6.10 3.27 -9.73
CA PHE A 275 -4.99 2.42 -9.31
C PHE A 275 -3.79 3.30 -8.94
N ILE A 276 -3.27 3.14 -7.72
CA ILE A 276 -2.10 3.87 -7.24
C ILE A 276 -0.86 3.02 -7.52
N VAL A 277 0.07 3.56 -8.29
CA VAL A 277 1.34 2.91 -8.61
C VAL A 277 2.32 3.13 -7.45
N ILE A 278 2.70 2.04 -6.80
CA ILE A 278 3.65 2.04 -5.68
C ILE A 278 5.06 1.69 -6.17
N ARG A 279 5.14 0.81 -7.16
CA ARG A 279 6.39 0.37 -7.79
C ARG A 279 6.25 0.27 -9.30
N SER A 280 7.36 0.45 -10.01
CA SER A 280 7.45 0.11 -11.43
C SER A 280 8.78 -0.54 -11.72
N PHE A 281 8.79 -1.50 -12.64
CA PHE A 281 9.99 -2.25 -12.98
C PHE A 281 9.95 -2.78 -14.41
N ASP A 282 11.14 -2.96 -14.95
CA ASP A 282 11.40 -3.65 -16.19
C ASP A 282 11.61 -5.14 -15.87
N ILE A 283 10.85 -6.03 -16.54
CA ILE A 283 10.92 -7.48 -16.35
C ILE A 283 11.83 -8.16 -17.37
N ASN A 284 12.37 -7.42 -18.32
CA ASN A 284 13.22 -7.95 -19.35
C ASN A 284 14.61 -8.29 -18.80
N LYS A 285 15.18 -9.39 -19.25
CA LYS A 285 16.56 -9.76 -18.92
C LYS A 285 17.52 -8.85 -19.68
N PRO A 286 18.68 -8.50 -19.10
CA PRO A 286 19.73 -7.82 -19.84
C PRO A 286 20.11 -8.61 -21.09
N GLY A 287 20.20 -7.93 -22.24
CA GLY A 287 20.51 -8.56 -23.54
C GLY A 287 19.31 -9.10 -24.31
N THR A 288 18.07 -8.91 -23.82
CA THR A 288 16.86 -9.25 -24.60
C THR A 288 16.80 -8.38 -25.86
N GLU A 289 16.62 -9.01 -27.03
CA GLU A 289 16.46 -8.32 -28.31
C GLU A 289 15.21 -7.45 -28.33
N ALA A 290 15.23 -6.35 -29.09
CA ALA A 290 14.16 -5.36 -29.12
C ALA A 290 12.79 -5.94 -29.52
N GLU A 291 12.78 -6.96 -30.37
CA GLU A 291 11.58 -7.65 -30.86
C GLU A 291 10.92 -8.52 -29.77
N ASN A 292 11.71 -8.99 -28.81
CA ASN A 292 11.29 -9.87 -27.72
C ASN A 292 11.03 -9.13 -26.41
N LEU A 293 11.16 -7.79 -26.41
CA LEU A 293 10.91 -6.99 -25.22
C LEU A 293 9.43 -7.08 -24.81
N GLN A 294 9.22 -7.52 -23.58
CA GLN A 294 7.93 -7.39 -22.93
C GLN A 294 7.76 -5.94 -22.46
N GLY A 295 6.52 -5.45 -22.42
CA GLY A 295 6.22 -4.13 -21.88
C GLY A 295 6.56 -4.00 -20.39
N GLY A 296 6.53 -2.77 -19.89
CA GLY A 296 6.83 -2.50 -18.49
C GLY A 296 5.74 -2.97 -17.56
N VAL A 297 6.09 -3.18 -16.29
CA VAL A 297 5.16 -3.59 -15.23
C VAL A 297 5.06 -2.51 -14.17
N VAL A 298 3.86 -2.23 -13.72
CA VAL A 298 3.58 -1.41 -12.54
C VAL A 298 2.93 -2.26 -11.46
N GLY A 299 3.37 -2.07 -10.22
CA GLY A 299 2.80 -2.71 -9.04
C GLY A 299 2.15 -1.69 -8.14
N GLY A 300 0.96 -1.99 -7.64
CA GLY A 300 0.23 -1.07 -6.78
C GLY A 300 -1.08 -1.65 -6.28
N THR A 301 -1.96 -0.79 -5.82
CA THR A 301 -3.29 -1.18 -5.35
C THR A 301 -4.38 -0.41 -6.07
N LEU A 302 -5.48 -1.09 -6.34
CA LEU A 302 -6.70 -0.48 -6.84
C LEU A 302 -7.49 0.06 -5.65
N VAL A 303 -7.76 1.37 -5.65
CA VAL A 303 -8.50 2.04 -4.56
C VAL A 303 -10.00 1.92 -4.80
N ARG A 304 -10.43 2.08 -6.05
CA ARG A 304 -11.83 1.95 -6.48
C ARG A 304 -11.93 1.46 -7.92
N GLY A 305 -13.10 1.01 -8.31
CA GLY A 305 -13.43 0.52 -9.65
C GLY A 305 -12.85 -0.86 -9.95
N ILE A 306 -12.95 -1.28 -11.18
CA ILE A 306 -12.45 -2.58 -11.69
C ILE A 306 -11.62 -2.33 -12.94
N ILE A 307 -10.49 -2.99 -13.05
CA ILE A 307 -9.66 -3.02 -14.27
C ILE A 307 -9.66 -4.43 -14.87
N ARG A 308 -9.61 -4.53 -16.18
CA ARG A 308 -9.73 -5.79 -16.94
C ARG A 308 -8.52 -6.04 -17.80
N LEU A 309 -8.21 -7.29 -18.02
CA LEU A 309 -7.21 -7.70 -19.00
C LEU A 309 -7.65 -7.25 -20.40
N GLY A 310 -6.73 -6.66 -21.18
CA GLY A 310 -7.02 -6.14 -22.52
C GLY A 310 -7.56 -4.72 -22.60
N GLU A 311 -7.85 -4.10 -21.46
CA GLU A 311 -8.42 -2.75 -21.36
C GLU A 311 -7.37 -1.65 -21.60
N ILE A 312 -7.83 -0.51 -22.15
CA ILE A 312 -6.98 0.65 -22.34
C ILE A 312 -7.05 1.53 -21.09
N VAL A 313 -5.89 1.96 -20.63
CA VAL A 313 -5.71 2.77 -19.43
C VAL A 313 -4.86 4.00 -19.71
N GLU A 314 -5.09 5.04 -18.92
CA GLU A 314 -4.31 6.27 -18.84
C GLU A 314 -3.46 6.27 -17.57
N ILE A 315 -2.25 6.81 -17.63
CA ILE A 315 -1.36 7.02 -16.47
C ILE A 315 -1.08 8.50 -16.33
N LYS A 316 -1.42 9.06 -15.16
CA LYS A 316 -1.23 10.47 -14.77
C LYS A 316 -0.42 10.60 -13.47
N PRO A 317 0.41 11.67 -13.36
CA PRO A 317 1.06 12.33 -14.47
C PRO A 317 1.96 11.31 -15.18
N GLY A 318 2.04 11.39 -16.50
CA GLY A 318 2.91 10.50 -17.27
C GLY A 318 4.38 10.95 -17.23
N ILE A 319 4.92 11.40 -18.34
CA ILE A 319 6.27 11.96 -18.42
C ILE A 319 6.22 13.43 -18.02
N ILE A 320 7.04 13.80 -17.03
CA ILE A 320 7.19 15.20 -16.60
C ILE A 320 8.54 15.70 -17.11
N SER A 321 8.53 16.80 -17.83
CA SER A 321 9.71 17.50 -18.32
C SER A 321 9.61 19.00 -17.98
N LYS A 322 10.69 19.72 -18.19
CA LYS A 322 10.68 21.21 -18.12
C LYS A 322 10.99 21.76 -19.50
N ASN A 323 10.26 22.82 -19.88
CA ASN A 323 10.58 23.58 -21.08
C ASN A 323 11.80 24.50 -20.85
N GLU A 324 12.20 25.22 -21.87
CA GLU A 324 13.32 26.18 -21.83
C GLU A 324 13.12 27.30 -20.79
N GLU A 325 11.87 27.64 -20.48
CA GLU A 325 11.49 28.60 -19.44
C GLU A 325 11.46 28.04 -18.03
N GLY A 326 11.76 26.72 -17.86
CA GLY A 326 11.73 26.02 -16.58
C GLY A 326 10.33 25.61 -16.09
N LYS A 327 9.26 25.84 -16.90
CA LYS A 327 7.90 25.39 -16.60
C LYS A 327 7.74 23.90 -16.84
N TYR A 328 6.94 23.25 -16.00
CA TYR A 328 6.63 21.85 -16.18
C TYR A 328 5.70 21.61 -17.37
N ILE A 329 6.05 20.62 -18.18
CA ILE A 329 5.22 20.05 -19.24
C ILE A 329 4.94 18.61 -18.85
N VAL A 330 3.69 18.20 -18.92
CA VAL A 330 3.26 16.83 -18.61
C VAL A 330 2.68 16.19 -19.85
N GLN A 331 3.15 15.00 -20.18
CA GLN A 331 2.61 14.15 -21.22
C GLN A 331 2.03 12.89 -20.60
N ASN A 332 0.70 12.75 -20.63
CA ASN A 332 0.04 11.53 -20.13
C ASN A 332 0.45 10.33 -20.97
N LEU A 333 0.48 9.16 -20.32
CA LEU A 333 0.77 7.90 -20.97
C LEU A 333 -0.51 7.09 -21.12
N TYR A 334 -0.67 6.48 -22.28
CA TYR A 334 -1.78 5.57 -22.57
C TYR A 334 -1.22 4.20 -22.90
N SER A 335 -1.89 3.15 -22.42
CA SER A 335 -1.44 1.78 -22.61
C SER A 335 -2.57 0.79 -22.55
N ARG A 336 -2.34 -0.41 -23.12
CA ARG A 336 -3.19 -1.58 -22.93
C ARG A 336 -2.65 -2.44 -21.80
N ILE A 337 -3.55 -2.95 -20.95
CA ILE A 337 -3.23 -3.97 -19.94
C ILE A 337 -3.01 -5.29 -20.65
N VAL A 338 -1.79 -5.83 -20.57
CA VAL A 338 -1.41 -7.10 -21.20
C VAL A 338 -1.31 -8.26 -20.20
N SER A 339 -1.22 -7.96 -18.91
CA SER A 339 -1.29 -8.96 -17.85
C SER A 339 -1.76 -8.34 -16.53
N LEU A 340 -2.48 -9.13 -15.74
CA LEU A 340 -2.85 -8.80 -14.37
C LEU A 340 -2.45 -9.96 -13.49
N LYS A 341 -1.68 -9.67 -12.43
CA LYS A 341 -1.18 -10.70 -11.52
C LYS A 341 -1.20 -10.22 -10.06
N THR A 342 -1.43 -11.17 -9.16
CA THR A 342 -1.17 -10.99 -7.73
C THR A 342 -0.26 -12.11 -7.26
N GLU A 343 1.00 -11.79 -6.99
CA GLU A 343 2.08 -12.76 -6.78
C GLU A 343 2.19 -13.76 -7.95
N THR A 344 1.77 -15.01 -7.72
CA THR A 344 1.78 -16.10 -8.71
C THR A 344 0.44 -16.29 -9.43
N ASN A 345 -0.63 -15.65 -8.95
CA ASN A 345 -1.96 -15.83 -9.49
C ASN A 345 -2.22 -14.91 -10.67
N ASP A 346 -2.63 -15.45 -11.79
CA ASP A 346 -3.13 -14.71 -12.94
C ASP A 346 -4.57 -14.24 -12.67
N LEU A 347 -4.89 -13.03 -13.14
CA LEU A 347 -6.22 -12.41 -13.01
C LEU A 347 -6.79 -12.06 -14.37
N LEU A 348 -8.09 -12.25 -14.55
CA LEU A 348 -8.85 -11.76 -15.69
C LEU A 348 -9.29 -10.29 -15.48
N TYR A 349 -9.59 -9.96 -14.25
CA TYR A 349 -9.89 -8.62 -13.77
C TYR A 349 -9.37 -8.45 -12.37
N ALA A 350 -9.10 -7.21 -11.98
CA ALA A 350 -8.65 -6.86 -10.65
C ALA A 350 -9.64 -5.87 -10.00
N VAL A 351 -9.81 -6.02 -8.69
CA VAL A 351 -10.74 -5.25 -7.86
C VAL A 351 -10.01 -4.47 -6.77
N PRO A 352 -10.67 -3.53 -6.06
CA PRO A 352 -10.08 -2.83 -4.94
C PRO A 352 -9.57 -3.74 -3.83
N GLY A 353 -8.37 -3.44 -3.35
CA GLY A 353 -7.65 -4.17 -2.31
C GLY A 353 -6.54 -5.07 -2.85
N GLY A 354 -5.65 -5.47 -1.95
CA GLY A 354 -4.47 -6.24 -2.30
C GLY A 354 -3.45 -5.47 -3.12
N LEU A 355 -2.36 -6.14 -3.42
CA LEU A 355 -1.34 -5.63 -4.33
C LEU A 355 -1.40 -6.36 -5.67
N ILE A 356 -1.43 -5.59 -6.74
CA ILE A 356 -1.64 -6.06 -8.10
C ILE A 356 -0.47 -5.62 -8.97
N GLY A 357 0.06 -6.55 -9.76
CA GLY A 357 0.99 -6.26 -10.84
C GLY A 357 0.22 -6.11 -12.16
N VAL A 358 0.39 -4.98 -12.79
CA VAL A 358 -0.24 -4.65 -14.09
C VAL A 358 0.85 -4.57 -15.14
N GLY A 359 0.85 -5.50 -16.06
CA GLY A 359 1.69 -5.46 -17.25
C GLY A 359 1.08 -4.55 -18.30
N LEU A 360 1.88 -3.64 -18.81
CA LEU A 360 1.48 -2.57 -19.73
C LEU A 360 2.24 -2.66 -21.03
N LYS A 361 1.59 -2.33 -22.14
CA LYS A 361 2.23 -2.21 -23.46
C LYS A 361 2.90 -0.84 -23.58
N VAL A 362 3.94 -0.60 -22.78
CA VAL A 362 4.75 0.63 -22.78
C VAL A 362 6.22 0.27 -22.94
N ASP A 363 7.04 1.25 -23.36
CA ASP A 363 8.49 1.09 -23.37
C ASP A 363 8.99 0.71 -21.95
N PRO A 364 9.68 -0.44 -21.76
CA PRO A 364 10.18 -0.86 -20.45
C PRO A 364 11.07 0.17 -19.75
N PHE A 365 11.74 1.04 -20.51
CA PHE A 365 12.53 2.14 -19.95
C PHE A 365 11.70 3.09 -19.10
N LEU A 366 10.42 3.29 -19.42
CA LEU A 366 9.51 4.17 -18.65
C LEU A 366 9.18 3.59 -17.28
N THR A 367 9.20 2.27 -17.13
CA THR A 367 8.93 1.59 -15.86
C THR A 367 10.20 1.26 -15.07
N SER A 368 11.37 1.35 -15.72
CA SER A 368 12.66 1.06 -15.08
C SER A 368 12.97 1.99 -13.92
N LYS A 369 13.69 1.52 -12.91
CA LYS A 369 14.16 2.29 -11.75
C LYS A 369 13.04 3.06 -11.04
N SER A 370 11.84 2.48 -10.98
CA SER A 370 10.68 3.07 -10.27
C SER A 370 10.22 4.43 -10.80
N LYS A 371 10.41 4.74 -12.08
CA LYS A 371 10.06 6.03 -12.69
C LYS A 371 8.57 6.36 -12.66
N LEU A 372 7.71 5.35 -12.63
CA LEU A 372 6.26 5.52 -12.55
C LEU A 372 5.71 5.45 -11.12
N ASN A 373 6.57 5.41 -10.11
CA ASN A 373 6.10 5.44 -8.73
C ASN A 373 5.32 6.71 -8.44
N GLY A 374 4.23 6.57 -7.68
CA GLY A 374 3.35 7.68 -7.32
C GLY A 374 2.42 8.17 -8.43
N ARG A 375 2.43 7.50 -9.58
CA ARG A 375 1.47 7.75 -10.66
C ARG A 375 0.14 7.08 -10.38
N ILE A 376 -0.90 7.58 -11.03
CA ILE A 376 -2.24 7.01 -10.95
C ILE A 376 -2.59 6.43 -12.32
N LEU A 377 -3.18 5.22 -12.32
CA LEU A 377 -3.63 4.55 -13.53
C LEU A 377 -5.15 4.35 -13.44
N GLY A 378 -5.84 4.54 -14.55
CA GLY A 378 -7.29 4.32 -14.65
C GLY A 378 -7.82 4.52 -16.06
N HIS A 379 -9.12 4.63 -16.21
CA HIS A 379 -9.73 4.84 -17.52
C HIS A 379 -9.37 6.21 -18.11
N PRO A 380 -9.14 6.30 -19.43
CA PRO A 380 -8.84 7.55 -20.10
C PRO A 380 -9.88 8.64 -19.81
N GLY A 381 -9.41 9.83 -19.45
CA GLY A 381 -10.25 11.00 -19.15
C GLY A 381 -11.08 10.89 -17.85
N LYS A 382 -10.85 9.87 -17.00
CA LYS A 382 -11.55 9.67 -15.72
C LYS A 382 -10.65 9.81 -14.49
N LEU A 383 -9.38 10.11 -14.69
CA LEU A 383 -8.43 10.36 -13.61
C LEU A 383 -8.48 11.82 -13.16
N PRO A 384 -8.12 12.09 -11.88
CA PRO A 384 -8.00 13.45 -11.37
C PRO A 384 -7.05 14.31 -12.20
N ASP A 385 -7.19 15.62 -12.08
CA ASP A 385 -6.31 16.56 -12.75
C ASP A 385 -4.92 16.62 -12.13
N ILE A 386 -3.98 17.16 -12.92
CA ILE A 386 -2.59 17.33 -12.52
C ILE A 386 -2.43 18.79 -12.07
N TYR A 387 -2.03 18.98 -10.84
CA TYR A 387 -1.88 20.29 -10.23
C TYR A 387 -0.43 20.65 -9.99
N ALA A 388 -0.06 21.90 -10.35
CA ALA A 388 1.19 22.51 -9.93
C ALA A 388 1.08 23.12 -8.53
N SER A 389 -0.13 23.39 -8.06
CA SER A 389 -0.39 23.84 -6.68
C SER A 389 -1.68 23.25 -6.15
N ILE A 390 -1.76 23.06 -4.84
CA ILE A 390 -2.96 22.59 -4.12
C ILE A 390 -3.21 23.48 -2.91
N VAL A 391 -4.48 23.64 -2.55
CA VAL A 391 -4.92 24.28 -1.31
C VAL A 391 -5.36 23.20 -0.33
N VAL A 392 -4.83 23.23 0.86
CA VAL A 392 -5.04 22.17 1.85
C VAL A 392 -5.47 22.79 3.17
N LYS A 393 -6.52 22.23 3.79
CA LYS A 393 -6.87 22.51 5.18
C LYS A 393 -5.98 21.63 6.07
N THR A 394 -5.09 22.29 6.81
CA THR A 394 -4.03 21.62 7.58
C THR A 394 -4.41 21.42 9.04
N HIS A 395 -3.95 20.32 9.61
CA HIS A 395 -4.02 20.01 11.04
C HIS A 395 -2.62 19.67 11.53
N LEU A 396 -2.02 20.58 12.29
CA LEU A 396 -0.68 20.39 12.83
C LEU A 396 -0.73 19.63 14.16
N MET A 397 0.26 18.77 14.35
CA MET A 397 0.49 18.09 15.61
C MET A 397 1.06 19.09 16.62
N SER A 398 0.73 18.93 17.90
CA SER A 398 1.25 19.81 18.96
C SER A 398 2.74 19.61 19.21
N ARG A 399 3.26 18.40 18.99
CA ARG A 399 4.67 18.04 19.24
C ARG A 399 5.20 17.09 18.18
N TYR A 400 6.50 17.19 17.90
CA TYR A 400 7.20 16.18 17.13
C TYR A 400 7.17 14.85 17.88
N VAL A 401 6.86 13.78 17.16
CA VAL A 401 6.83 12.43 17.73
C VAL A 401 8.20 11.79 17.58
N GLY A 402 8.64 11.04 18.60
CA GLY A 402 9.87 10.24 18.53
C GLY A 402 11.18 10.97 18.80
N THR A 403 11.17 12.26 19.15
CA THR A 403 12.40 12.97 19.54
C THR A 403 12.88 12.53 20.92
N LYS A 404 14.07 11.92 21.02
CA LYS A 404 14.72 11.58 22.29
C LYS A 404 15.38 12.83 22.89
N GLY A 405 15.06 13.15 24.16
CA GLY A 405 15.90 14.02 24.99
C GLY A 405 16.06 15.48 24.57
N ALA A 406 15.23 15.97 23.66
CA ALA A 406 15.21 17.39 23.37
C ALA A 406 14.49 18.14 24.51
N ASP A 407 15.05 19.28 24.93
CA ASP A 407 14.40 20.20 25.88
C ASP A 407 12.92 20.36 25.56
N LYS A 408 12.07 20.42 26.59
CA LYS A 408 10.61 20.52 26.45
C LYS A 408 10.16 21.59 25.45
N ASN A 409 10.97 22.62 25.20
CA ASN A 409 10.72 23.71 24.26
C ASN A 409 11.09 23.37 22.80
N SER A 410 12.00 22.41 22.53
CA SER A 410 12.39 22.02 21.17
C SER A 410 11.51 20.93 20.55
N SER A 411 10.57 20.37 21.31
CA SER A 411 9.67 19.32 20.84
C SER A 411 8.35 19.84 20.22
N HIS A 412 8.07 21.14 20.30
CA HIS A 412 6.84 21.72 19.73
C HIS A 412 6.91 21.85 18.22
N VAL A 413 5.86 21.43 17.52
CA VAL A 413 5.68 21.68 16.08
C VAL A 413 5.25 23.15 15.96
N GLY A 414 6.18 24.00 15.48
CA GLY A 414 5.84 25.40 15.20
C GLY A 414 4.92 25.52 13.99
N GLU A 415 4.27 26.68 13.86
CA GLU A 415 3.41 27.02 12.72
C GLU A 415 4.14 26.86 11.35
N ILE A 416 3.39 26.62 10.32
CA ILE A 416 3.89 26.63 8.93
C ILE A 416 4.20 28.09 8.55
N LYS A 417 5.37 28.29 7.91
CA LYS A 417 5.84 29.61 7.52
C LYS A 417 5.75 29.82 6.00
N PHE A 418 5.52 31.05 5.60
CA PHE A 418 5.58 31.44 4.19
C PHE A 418 6.97 31.12 3.62
N LYS A 419 7.00 30.60 2.37
CA LYS A 419 8.21 30.08 1.68
C LYS A 419 8.91 28.90 2.35
N GLU A 420 8.29 28.29 3.35
CA GLU A 420 8.81 27.06 3.93
C GLU A 420 8.70 25.89 2.95
N VAL A 421 9.73 25.05 2.90
CA VAL A 421 9.71 23.82 2.08
C VAL A 421 9.36 22.64 2.96
N LEU A 422 8.23 22.00 2.68
CA LEU A 422 7.73 20.81 3.34
C LEU A 422 7.73 19.63 2.36
N LEU A 423 7.85 18.41 2.89
CA LEU A 423 7.59 17.21 2.13
C LEU A 423 6.12 16.84 2.31
N ILE A 424 5.37 16.82 1.20
CA ILE A 424 3.95 16.44 1.18
C ILE A 424 3.81 15.05 0.57
N ASN A 425 3.09 14.17 1.25
CA ASN A 425 2.70 12.86 0.73
C ASN A 425 1.30 12.96 0.14
N VAL A 426 1.21 12.80 -1.19
CA VAL A 426 -0.05 12.72 -1.95
C VAL A 426 -0.16 11.32 -2.53
N GLY A 427 -1.15 10.54 -2.08
CA GLY A 427 -1.21 9.11 -2.40
C GLY A 427 0.06 8.38 -1.99
N SER A 428 0.74 7.76 -2.95
CA SER A 428 2.02 7.05 -2.73
C SER A 428 3.27 7.88 -3.11
N THR A 429 3.13 9.19 -3.34
CA THR A 429 4.23 10.08 -3.76
C THR A 429 4.60 11.06 -2.65
N SER A 430 5.90 11.22 -2.41
CA SER A 430 6.44 12.26 -1.54
C SER A 430 6.99 13.39 -2.40
N ILE A 431 6.48 14.60 -2.23
CA ILE A 431 6.77 15.76 -3.08
C ILE A 431 7.30 16.91 -2.24
N ALA A 432 8.44 17.47 -2.62
CA ALA A 432 8.92 18.71 -2.04
C ALA A 432 8.00 19.87 -2.47
N SER A 433 7.47 20.60 -1.53
CA SER A 433 6.45 21.61 -1.77
C SER A 433 6.75 22.88 -1.01
N GLU A 434 6.65 24.01 -1.69
CA GLU A 434 6.86 25.34 -1.13
C GLU A 434 5.52 25.94 -0.69
N VAL A 435 5.48 26.52 0.50
CA VAL A 435 4.32 27.27 1.01
C VAL A 435 4.26 28.63 0.29
N VAL A 436 3.22 28.85 -0.51
CA VAL A 436 3.05 30.08 -1.30
C VAL A 436 1.96 31.01 -0.77
N ASP A 437 1.05 30.51 0.07
CA ASP A 437 0.05 31.31 0.74
C ASP A 437 -0.45 30.62 2.01
N ILE A 438 -0.85 31.43 3.01
CA ILE A 438 -1.42 30.95 4.28
C ILE A 438 -2.61 31.82 4.60
N SER A 439 -3.80 31.22 4.69
CA SER A 439 -5.08 31.86 4.90
C SER A 439 -5.92 31.09 5.93
N GLY A 440 -7.18 31.47 6.10
CA GLY A 440 -8.09 30.93 7.13
C GLY A 440 -7.96 31.68 8.47
N GLU A 441 -9.02 31.64 9.27
CA GLU A 441 -9.08 32.34 10.57
C GLU A 441 -7.99 31.87 11.55
N ASN A 442 -7.65 30.58 11.50
CA ASN A 442 -6.61 29.96 12.31
C ASN A 442 -5.30 29.71 11.56
N ARG A 443 -5.12 30.33 10.37
CA ARG A 443 -3.98 30.05 9.48
C ARG A 443 -3.85 28.57 9.10
N ASP A 444 -4.99 27.89 9.01
CA ASP A 444 -5.09 26.46 8.78
C ASP A 444 -5.32 26.08 7.31
N VAL A 445 -5.51 27.06 6.43
CA VAL A 445 -5.61 26.86 4.99
C VAL A 445 -4.31 27.29 4.33
N VAL A 446 -3.60 26.36 3.73
CA VAL A 446 -2.27 26.57 3.18
C VAL A 446 -2.25 26.18 1.70
N LYS A 447 -1.73 27.08 0.85
CA LYS A 447 -1.48 26.81 -0.56
C LYS A 447 -0.04 26.38 -0.76
N PHE A 448 0.12 25.20 -1.35
CA PHE A 448 1.42 24.61 -1.66
C PHE A 448 1.69 24.60 -3.15
N ARG A 449 2.89 24.99 -3.55
CA ARG A 449 3.42 24.77 -4.89
C ARG A 449 4.14 23.45 -4.92
N LEU A 450 3.70 22.53 -5.78
CA LEU A 450 4.27 21.19 -5.91
C LEU A 450 5.45 21.17 -6.89
N SER A 451 6.51 20.48 -6.53
CA SER A 451 7.68 20.30 -7.38
C SER A 451 8.22 18.86 -7.27
N PRO A 452 7.90 17.99 -8.22
CA PRO A 452 7.09 18.16 -9.46
C PRO A 452 5.57 18.21 -9.22
N PRO A 453 4.77 18.55 -10.28
CA PRO A 453 3.32 18.47 -10.24
C PRO A 453 2.80 17.07 -9.96
N ALA A 454 1.62 16.97 -9.35
CA ALA A 454 1.01 15.68 -9.00
C ALA A 454 -0.50 15.66 -9.26
N CYS A 455 -1.03 14.47 -9.45
CA CYS A 455 -2.48 14.24 -9.40
C CYS A 455 -2.94 14.21 -7.95
N ALA A 456 -3.95 15.01 -7.65
CA ALA A 456 -4.62 15.00 -6.35
C ALA A 456 -6.13 15.02 -6.54
N GLU A 457 -6.86 14.38 -5.63
CA GLU A 457 -8.32 14.42 -5.60
C GLU A 457 -8.79 15.38 -4.52
N ILE A 458 -9.84 16.14 -4.78
CA ILE A 458 -10.45 17.00 -3.76
C ILE A 458 -10.99 16.13 -2.64
N GLY A 459 -10.67 16.49 -1.38
CA GLY A 459 -10.99 15.70 -0.21
C GLY A 459 -9.95 14.63 0.18
N GLU A 460 -8.94 14.41 -0.67
CA GLU A 460 -7.84 13.45 -0.38
C GLU A 460 -7.03 13.91 0.83
N THR A 461 -6.68 12.96 1.69
CA THR A 461 -5.82 13.25 2.86
C THR A 461 -4.36 13.25 2.44
N VAL A 462 -3.63 14.29 2.84
CA VAL A 462 -2.20 14.46 2.62
C VAL A 462 -1.48 14.60 3.95
N ALA A 463 -0.26 14.08 4.04
CA ALA A 463 0.57 14.20 5.23
C ALA A 463 1.74 15.16 4.97
N PHE A 464 2.16 15.90 6.01
CA PHE A 464 3.22 16.88 5.93
C PHE A 464 4.39 16.49 6.80
N SER A 465 5.59 16.60 6.27
CA SER A 465 6.83 16.40 7.01
C SER A 465 7.75 17.61 6.87
N ARG A 466 8.38 18.01 7.98
CA ARG A 466 9.37 19.08 8.06
C ARG A 466 10.74 18.48 8.22
N LYS A 467 11.72 19.08 7.57
CA LYS A 467 13.12 18.65 7.69
C LYS A 467 13.71 19.14 9.01
N LEU A 468 14.11 18.21 9.87
CA LEU A 468 14.85 18.48 11.12
C LEU A 468 16.21 17.82 11.05
N GLY A 469 17.26 18.62 10.91
CA GLY A 469 18.61 18.10 10.66
C GLY A 469 18.67 17.28 9.37
N HIS A 470 18.95 16.00 9.47
CA HIS A 470 19.05 15.09 8.32
C HIS A 470 17.78 14.26 8.07
N SER A 471 16.76 14.35 8.92
CA SER A 471 15.56 13.53 8.85
C SER A 471 14.29 14.35 8.57
N TRP A 472 13.37 13.77 7.81
CA TRP A 472 12.02 14.29 7.66
C TRP A 472 11.14 13.78 8.79
N ARG A 473 10.48 14.69 9.52
CA ARG A 473 9.58 14.37 10.64
C ARG A 473 8.16 14.78 10.31
N LEU A 474 7.21 13.90 10.58
CA LEU A 474 5.79 14.18 10.44
C LEU A 474 5.42 15.36 11.37
N ILE A 475 4.75 16.37 10.80
CA ILE A 475 4.28 17.56 11.54
C ILE A 475 2.76 17.69 11.55
N GLY A 476 2.07 17.00 10.67
CA GLY A 476 0.62 17.08 10.57
C GLY A 476 0.09 16.43 9.30
N TRP A 477 -1.18 16.63 9.10
CA TRP A 477 -1.94 16.13 7.95
C TRP A 477 -2.98 17.19 7.52
N GLY A 478 -3.61 16.95 6.38
CA GLY A 478 -4.67 17.84 5.91
C GLY A 478 -5.51 17.24 4.81
N LYS A 479 -6.57 17.93 4.44
CA LYS A 479 -7.44 17.56 3.31
C LYS A 479 -7.29 18.57 2.18
N VAL A 480 -7.15 18.07 0.97
CA VAL A 480 -7.14 18.91 -0.25
C VAL A 480 -8.51 19.54 -0.41
N LEU A 481 -8.58 20.87 -0.38
CA LEU A 481 -9.81 21.65 -0.59
C LEU A 481 -10.05 21.92 -2.06
N GLU A 482 -8.98 22.34 -2.77
CA GLU A 482 -9.04 22.64 -4.20
C GLU A 482 -7.68 22.42 -4.87
N GLY A 483 -7.70 22.15 -6.16
CA GLY A 483 -6.54 22.24 -7.01
C GLY A 483 -6.35 23.71 -7.44
N GLY A 484 -5.11 24.14 -7.45
CA GLY A 484 -4.78 25.49 -7.95
C GLY A 484 -4.49 25.45 -9.46
N GLU A 485 -3.22 25.72 -9.85
CA GLU A 485 -2.83 25.73 -11.25
C GLU A 485 -2.82 24.30 -11.82
N THR A 486 -3.65 24.05 -12.84
CA THR A 486 -3.73 22.78 -13.58
C THR A 486 -2.71 22.81 -14.74
N ILE A 487 -2.05 21.68 -15.01
CA ILE A 487 -1.07 21.52 -16.08
C ILE A 487 -1.58 20.55 -17.15
#